data_fc5f6fbff4f5162792430e919a6a22f6
#
_entry.id   fc5f6fbff4f5162792430e919a6a22f6
#
_cell.length_a   1.000
_cell.length_b   1.000
_cell.length_c   1.000
_cell.angle_alpha   90.00
_cell.angle_beta   90.00
_cell.angle_gamma   90.00
#
_symmetry.space_group_name_H-M   'P 1'
#
loop_
_entity.id
_entity.type
_entity.pdbx_description
1 polymer ?
#
loop_
_entity_poly.entity_id
_entity_poly.type
_entity_poly.pdbx_seq_one_letter_code
_entity_poly.pdbx_strand_id
1 'polypeptide(L)'
;MEYKAQYQKYLLQATAALDAASARFLPEESEVCRAARYSLLGGGKRIRAILTLSVCDMLGGEMQVAAQFAAAVEMLHCYSLIHDDLPCMDNDDLRRGRPSCHKAFSESTAMLAGDVLLTEAFEVIANASATPQICVAAARALGAGAGSRGMVYGQELDLKYEALAATEEQLRLIHRNKTGALINAAIQMGAAAAGATPQQCEILASYAYGLGSVSYTHLTLPTILLV
;
A
#
# COMPACT_ATOMS: atom_id res chain seq x y z
N MET A 1 -3.98 13.21 -23.09
CA MET A 1 -2.68 12.51 -22.86
C MET A 1 -2.96 11.01 -22.97
N GLU A 2 -2.11 10.27 -23.68
CA GLU A 2 -2.32 8.83 -23.81
C GLU A 2 -2.12 8.14 -22.45
N TYR A 3 -3.01 7.20 -22.07
CA TYR A 3 -2.98 6.48 -20.78
C TYR A 3 -1.60 5.97 -20.39
N LYS A 4 -0.89 5.35 -21.34
CA LYS A 4 0.47 4.81 -21.09
C LYS A 4 1.47 5.89 -20.66
N ALA A 5 1.44 7.05 -21.29
CA ALA A 5 2.35 8.16 -20.97
C ALA A 5 2.03 8.72 -19.57
N GLN A 6 0.76 8.83 -19.21
CA GLN A 6 0.34 9.31 -17.89
C GLN A 6 0.69 8.31 -16.78
N TYR A 7 0.47 7.02 -17.03
CA TYR A 7 0.89 5.95 -16.10
C TYR A 7 2.40 5.99 -15.85
N GLN A 8 3.21 6.12 -16.90
CA GLN A 8 4.67 6.19 -16.78
C GLN A 8 5.12 7.45 -16.02
N LYS A 9 4.47 8.59 -16.23
CA LYS A 9 4.73 9.82 -15.46
C LYS A 9 4.57 9.56 -13.95
N TYR A 10 3.43 9.00 -13.54
CA TYR A 10 3.19 8.73 -12.11
C TYR A 10 4.08 7.64 -11.57
N LEU A 11 4.41 6.61 -12.34
CA LEU A 11 5.32 5.56 -11.92
C LEU A 11 6.72 6.10 -11.62
N LEU A 12 7.23 7.00 -12.48
CA LEU A 12 8.51 7.67 -12.26
C LEU A 12 8.48 8.56 -10.99
N GLN A 13 7.41 9.33 -10.81
CA GLN A 13 7.23 10.16 -9.61
C GLN A 13 7.14 9.31 -8.34
N ALA A 14 6.38 8.21 -8.37
CA ALA A 14 6.28 7.28 -7.25
C ALA A 14 7.62 6.65 -6.90
N THR A 15 8.39 6.23 -7.90
CA THR A 15 9.73 5.64 -7.71
C THR A 15 10.68 6.65 -7.07
N ALA A 16 10.74 7.87 -7.61
CA ALA A 16 11.57 8.94 -7.05
C ALA A 16 11.17 9.31 -5.61
N ALA A 17 9.87 9.31 -5.30
CA ALA A 17 9.38 9.55 -3.95
C ALA A 17 9.80 8.44 -2.96
N LEU A 18 9.76 7.17 -3.40
CA LEU A 18 10.22 6.04 -2.59
C LEU A 18 11.74 6.07 -2.35
N ASP A 19 12.53 6.41 -3.37
CA ASP A 19 13.98 6.57 -3.24
C ASP A 19 14.31 7.69 -2.24
N ALA A 20 13.67 8.85 -2.35
CA ALA A 20 13.86 9.97 -1.44
C ALA A 20 13.43 9.63 0.00
N ALA A 21 12.26 8.98 0.19
CA ALA A 21 11.80 8.58 1.50
C ALA A 21 12.72 7.53 2.13
N SER A 22 13.15 6.52 1.36
CA SER A 22 14.07 5.50 1.86
C SER A 22 15.42 6.07 2.24
N ALA A 23 15.97 7.02 1.48
CA ALA A 23 17.23 7.68 1.80
C ALA A 23 17.14 8.51 3.10
N ARG A 24 15.99 9.12 3.37
CA ARG A 24 15.78 9.97 4.53
C ARG A 24 15.46 9.19 5.81
N PHE A 25 14.62 8.15 5.72
CA PHE A 25 14.02 7.50 6.88
C PHE A 25 14.58 6.08 7.15
N LEU A 26 15.33 5.49 6.23
CA LEU A 26 15.87 4.13 6.37
C LEU A 26 17.41 4.16 6.26
N PRO A 27 18.13 4.46 7.35
CA PRO A 27 19.59 4.57 7.35
C PRO A 27 20.27 3.23 6.99
N GLU A 28 21.34 3.29 6.18
CA GLU A 28 22.03 2.10 5.64
C GLU A 28 22.86 1.36 6.69
N GLU A 29 23.21 2.00 7.77
CA GLU A 29 23.96 1.40 8.88
C GLU A 29 23.14 0.31 9.59
N SER A 30 21.81 0.43 9.60
CA SER A 30 20.91 -0.55 10.18
C SER A 30 20.65 -1.71 9.21
N GLU A 31 20.89 -2.95 9.64
CA GLU A 31 20.55 -4.15 8.87
C GLU A 31 19.05 -4.26 8.62
N VAL A 32 18.22 -3.91 9.60
CA VAL A 32 16.76 -3.86 9.50
C VAL A 32 16.33 -2.88 8.42
N CYS A 33 16.93 -1.68 8.37
CA CYS A 33 16.63 -0.69 7.34
C CYS A 33 17.13 -1.13 5.96
N ARG A 34 18.27 -1.84 5.85
CA ARG A 34 18.70 -2.45 4.57
C ARG A 34 17.71 -3.50 4.08
N ALA A 35 17.17 -4.34 4.98
CA ALA A 35 16.14 -5.32 4.65
C ALA A 35 14.82 -4.66 4.22
N ALA A 36 14.41 -3.59 4.91
CA ALA A 36 13.27 -2.76 4.52
C ALA A 36 13.45 -2.15 3.12
N ARG A 37 14.61 -1.54 2.85
CA ARG A 37 14.95 -0.98 1.51
C ARG A 37 14.98 -2.06 0.44
N TYR A 38 15.55 -3.23 0.72
CA TYR A 38 15.59 -4.38 -0.19
C TYR A 38 14.18 -4.73 -0.69
N SER A 39 13.21 -4.79 0.20
CA SER A 39 11.82 -5.13 -0.12
C SER A 39 11.09 -3.95 -0.77
N LEU A 40 11.24 -2.74 -0.22
CA LEU A 40 10.56 -1.52 -0.67
C LEU A 40 10.97 -1.15 -2.11
N LEU A 41 12.26 -1.19 -2.42
CA LEU A 41 12.82 -0.82 -3.72
C LEU A 41 12.88 -1.99 -4.70
N GLY A 42 12.45 -3.18 -4.30
CA GLY A 42 12.44 -4.42 -5.09
C GLY A 42 11.46 -4.46 -6.28
N GLY A 43 10.97 -3.30 -6.74
CA GLY A 43 10.07 -3.20 -7.89
C GLY A 43 8.58 -3.30 -7.53
N GLY A 44 7.74 -3.50 -8.55
CA GLY A 44 6.28 -3.60 -8.42
C GLY A 44 5.53 -2.57 -9.25
N LYS A 45 4.21 -2.78 -9.40
CA LYS A 45 3.32 -1.92 -10.22
C LYS A 45 3.02 -0.55 -9.58
N ARG A 46 3.33 -0.37 -8.30
CA ARG A 46 3.13 0.89 -7.53
C ARG A 46 1.71 1.47 -7.64
N ILE A 47 0.70 0.62 -7.72
CA ILE A 47 -0.68 1.05 -7.99
C ILE A 47 -1.21 2.02 -6.94
N ARG A 48 -0.90 1.80 -5.65
CA ARG A 48 -1.37 2.66 -4.56
C ARG A 48 -0.75 4.04 -4.65
N ALA A 49 0.56 4.12 -4.88
CA ALA A 49 1.25 5.40 -5.10
C ALA A 49 0.70 6.13 -6.34
N ILE A 50 0.48 5.42 -7.44
CA ILE A 50 -0.08 5.99 -8.68
C ILE A 50 -1.49 6.53 -8.42
N LEU A 51 -2.34 5.81 -7.67
CA LEU A 51 -3.68 6.29 -7.31
C LEU A 51 -3.60 7.56 -6.45
N THR A 52 -2.71 7.61 -5.46
CA THR A 52 -2.50 8.82 -4.65
C THR A 52 -2.11 10.02 -5.51
N LEU A 53 -1.14 9.85 -6.41
CA LEU A 53 -0.68 10.90 -7.31
C LEU A 53 -1.76 11.32 -8.31
N SER A 54 -2.45 10.36 -8.94
CA SER A 54 -3.46 10.64 -9.96
C SER A 54 -4.68 11.38 -9.41
N VAL A 55 -5.12 11.03 -8.20
CA VAL A 55 -6.23 11.72 -7.53
C VAL A 55 -5.84 13.16 -7.18
N CYS A 56 -4.64 13.37 -6.66
CA CYS A 56 -4.15 14.72 -6.36
C CYS A 56 -4.04 15.57 -7.64
N ASP A 57 -3.43 15.04 -8.72
CA ASP A 57 -3.30 15.73 -10.01
C ASP A 57 -4.67 16.07 -10.62
N MET A 58 -5.61 15.12 -10.57
CA MET A 58 -7.00 15.31 -11.06
C MET A 58 -7.73 16.44 -10.33
N LEU A 59 -7.48 16.60 -9.04
CA LEU A 59 -8.09 17.64 -8.20
C LEU A 59 -7.30 18.95 -8.19
N GLY A 60 -6.16 19.04 -8.90
CA GLY A 60 -5.32 20.23 -8.96
C GLY A 60 -4.55 20.53 -7.67
N GLY A 61 -4.20 19.48 -6.91
CA GLY A 61 -3.51 19.61 -5.62
C GLY A 61 -1.99 19.66 -5.71
N GLU A 62 -1.35 19.69 -4.56
CA GLU A 62 0.11 19.82 -4.41
C GLU A 62 0.82 18.47 -4.63
N MET A 63 1.39 18.28 -5.82
CA MET A 63 2.01 17.02 -6.24
C MET A 63 3.21 16.62 -5.36
N GLN A 64 3.93 17.56 -4.76
CA GLN A 64 5.02 17.27 -3.84
C GLN A 64 4.51 16.59 -2.56
N VAL A 65 3.40 17.07 -2.01
CA VAL A 65 2.73 16.47 -0.84
C VAL A 65 2.20 15.08 -1.20
N ALA A 66 1.54 14.98 -2.36
CA ALA A 66 1.03 13.68 -2.85
C ALA A 66 2.14 12.65 -3.05
N ALA A 67 3.34 13.06 -3.49
CA ALA A 67 4.49 12.17 -3.64
C ALA A 67 4.97 11.62 -2.29
N GLN A 68 5.00 12.44 -1.25
CA GLN A 68 5.34 11.99 0.11
C GLN A 68 4.29 11.00 0.64
N PHE A 69 3.00 11.26 0.43
CA PHE A 69 1.93 10.35 0.81
C PHE A 69 1.92 9.06 -0.03
N ALA A 70 2.29 9.14 -1.31
CA ALA A 70 2.49 7.98 -2.17
C ALA A 70 3.61 7.06 -1.66
N ALA A 71 4.71 7.63 -1.18
CA ALA A 71 5.77 6.86 -0.53
C ALA A 71 5.27 6.19 0.76
N ALA A 72 4.54 6.92 1.61
CA ALA A 72 4.00 6.40 2.86
C ALA A 72 3.06 5.20 2.65
N VAL A 73 2.12 5.27 1.70
CA VAL A 73 1.20 4.15 1.43
C VAL A 73 1.91 2.93 0.85
N GLU A 74 2.96 3.10 0.05
CA GLU A 74 3.77 1.99 -0.47
C GLU A 74 4.68 1.39 0.61
N MET A 75 5.24 2.18 1.55
CA MET A 75 5.95 1.66 2.73
C MET A 75 5.03 0.77 3.55
N LEU A 76 3.83 1.25 3.85
CA LEU A 76 2.84 0.48 4.57
C LEU A 76 2.38 -0.77 3.79
N HIS A 77 2.20 -0.69 2.48
CA HIS A 77 1.94 -1.89 1.68
C HIS A 77 3.13 -2.87 1.69
N CYS A 78 4.36 -2.35 1.67
CA CYS A 78 5.54 -3.20 1.68
C CYS A 78 5.70 -3.98 3.00
N TYR A 79 5.42 -3.36 4.16
CA TYR A 79 5.46 -4.09 5.43
C TYR A 79 4.52 -5.28 5.41
N SER A 80 3.29 -5.11 4.89
CA SER A 80 2.33 -6.20 4.86
C SER A 80 2.82 -7.38 4.02
N LEU A 81 3.49 -7.11 2.89
CA LEU A 81 4.08 -8.15 2.05
C LEU A 81 5.26 -8.86 2.73
N ILE A 82 6.09 -8.13 3.49
CA ILE A 82 7.20 -8.74 4.24
C ILE A 82 6.65 -9.68 5.31
N HIS A 83 5.61 -9.26 6.04
CA HIS A 83 5.03 -10.07 7.09
C HIS A 83 4.22 -11.25 6.53
N ASP A 84 3.51 -11.06 5.42
CA ASP A 84 2.80 -12.15 4.73
C ASP A 84 3.76 -13.27 4.30
N ASP A 85 4.99 -12.93 3.86
CA ASP A 85 5.98 -13.92 3.42
C ASP A 85 6.61 -14.73 4.56
N LEU A 86 6.45 -14.34 5.84
CA LEU A 86 7.07 -15.02 6.97
C LEU A 86 6.61 -16.48 7.13
N PRO A 87 7.44 -17.36 7.70
CA PRO A 87 7.09 -18.78 7.93
C PRO A 87 5.83 -19.02 8.77
N CYS A 88 5.45 -18.06 9.61
CA CYS A 88 4.21 -18.11 10.41
C CYS A 88 2.97 -17.62 9.66
N MET A 89 3.15 -17.20 8.41
CA MET A 89 2.09 -16.72 7.49
C MET A 89 2.12 -17.58 6.22
N ASP A 90 2.27 -16.98 5.03
CA ASP A 90 2.24 -17.70 3.74
C ASP A 90 3.50 -18.55 3.49
N ASN A 91 4.60 -18.30 4.22
CA ASN A 91 5.91 -18.98 4.08
C ASN A 91 6.45 -18.96 2.65
N ASP A 92 6.34 -17.83 1.98
CA ASP A 92 6.78 -17.67 0.60
C ASP A 92 8.30 -17.50 0.49
N ASP A 93 8.97 -18.33 -0.28
CA ASP A 93 10.42 -18.23 -0.53
C ASP A 93 10.77 -17.08 -1.47
N LEU A 94 9.85 -16.71 -2.37
CA LEU A 94 10.09 -15.70 -3.41
C LEU A 94 8.99 -14.64 -3.43
N ARG A 95 9.40 -13.37 -3.56
CA ARG A 95 8.52 -12.24 -3.82
C ARG A 95 8.97 -11.47 -5.06
N ARG A 96 8.10 -11.37 -6.07
CA ARG A 96 8.41 -10.72 -7.37
C ARG A 96 9.65 -11.33 -8.06
N GLY A 97 9.83 -12.66 -7.97
CA GLY A 97 10.95 -13.39 -8.59
C GLY A 97 12.29 -13.23 -7.86
N ARG A 98 12.34 -12.62 -6.68
CA ARG A 98 13.51 -12.48 -5.81
C ARG A 98 13.26 -13.20 -4.48
N PRO A 99 14.30 -13.62 -3.75
CA PRO A 99 14.12 -14.13 -2.39
C PRO A 99 13.27 -13.18 -1.54
N SER A 100 12.31 -13.72 -0.79
CA SER A 100 11.55 -12.94 0.18
C SER A 100 12.47 -12.36 1.26
N CYS A 101 12.01 -11.38 2.02
CA CYS A 101 12.86 -10.67 2.99
C CYS A 101 13.49 -11.63 4.01
N HIS A 102 12.72 -12.57 4.55
CA HIS A 102 13.21 -13.54 5.53
C HIS A 102 14.21 -14.56 4.95
N LYS A 103 14.15 -14.82 3.63
CA LYS A 103 15.13 -15.67 2.93
C LYS A 103 16.40 -14.91 2.54
N ALA A 104 16.29 -13.61 2.25
CA ALA A 104 17.44 -12.78 1.90
C ALA A 104 18.25 -12.33 3.14
N PHE A 105 17.61 -12.24 4.30
CA PHE A 105 18.19 -11.83 5.57
C PHE A 105 17.95 -12.91 6.64
N SER A 106 17.05 -12.64 7.59
CA SER A 106 16.58 -13.59 8.60
C SER A 106 15.12 -13.32 8.94
N GLU A 107 14.44 -14.26 9.61
CA GLU A 107 13.06 -14.09 10.05
C GLU A 107 12.91 -12.89 11.00
N SER A 108 13.81 -12.77 11.97
CA SER A 108 13.80 -11.66 12.93
C SER A 108 14.07 -10.31 12.25
N THR A 109 15.03 -10.26 11.32
CA THR A 109 15.32 -9.04 10.55
C THR A 109 14.13 -8.66 9.65
N ALA A 110 13.46 -9.63 9.03
CA ALA A 110 12.27 -9.39 8.22
C ALA A 110 11.08 -8.88 9.06
N MET A 111 10.84 -9.49 10.22
CA MET A 111 9.82 -9.02 11.17
C MET A 111 10.04 -7.55 11.50
N LEU A 112 11.23 -7.19 11.96
CA LEU A 112 11.59 -5.82 12.34
C LEU A 112 11.59 -4.87 11.11
N ALA A 113 11.93 -5.35 9.92
CA ALA A 113 11.85 -4.55 8.69
C ALA A 113 10.41 -4.16 8.35
N GLY A 114 9.46 -5.05 8.58
CA GLY A 114 8.04 -4.73 8.49
C GLY A 114 7.62 -3.67 9.52
N ASP A 115 8.01 -3.82 10.78
CA ASP A 115 7.70 -2.87 11.86
C ASP A 115 8.24 -1.46 11.55
N VAL A 116 9.49 -1.39 11.07
CA VAL A 116 10.11 -0.12 10.65
C VAL A 116 9.29 0.51 9.52
N LEU A 117 8.97 -0.21 8.46
CA LEU A 117 8.21 0.35 7.34
C LEU A 117 6.81 0.82 7.74
N LEU A 118 6.14 0.11 8.65
CA LEU A 118 4.85 0.52 9.21
C LEU A 118 4.99 1.84 9.98
N THR A 119 6.01 1.96 10.83
CA THR A 119 6.25 3.16 11.64
C THR A 119 6.66 4.35 10.78
N GLU A 120 7.65 4.16 9.90
CA GLU A 120 8.16 5.20 9.02
C GLU A 120 7.12 5.72 8.02
N ALA A 121 6.13 4.91 7.64
CA ALA A 121 5.00 5.39 6.83
C ALA A 121 4.27 6.56 7.51
N PHE A 122 4.07 6.52 8.81
CA PHE A 122 3.45 7.61 9.56
C PHE A 122 4.43 8.76 9.80
N GLU A 123 5.72 8.49 9.98
CA GLU A 123 6.74 9.53 10.12
C GLU A 123 6.90 10.34 8.82
N VAL A 124 6.86 9.68 7.66
CA VAL A 124 6.82 10.36 6.34
C VAL A 124 5.64 11.32 6.26
N ILE A 125 4.44 10.92 6.69
CA ILE A 125 3.25 11.78 6.69
C ILE A 125 3.43 12.95 7.67
N ALA A 126 3.94 12.69 8.87
CA ALA A 126 4.13 13.71 9.90
C ALA A 126 5.16 14.77 9.49
N ASN A 127 6.15 14.41 8.68
CA ASN A 127 7.20 15.28 8.15
C ASN A 127 6.90 15.81 6.74
N ALA A 128 5.69 15.61 6.22
CA ALA A 128 5.31 16.07 4.89
C ALA A 128 5.24 17.61 4.84
N SER A 129 5.53 18.16 3.64
CA SER A 129 5.50 19.61 3.38
C SER A 129 4.06 20.13 3.23
N ALA A 130 3.20 19.84 4.21
CA ALA A 130 1.77 20.14 4.21
C ALA A 130 1.33 20.73 5.56
N THR A 131 0.10 21.26 5.61
CA THR A 131 -0.47 21.72 6.88
C THR A 131 -0.75 20.54 7.81
N PRO A 132 -0.75 20.74 9.15
CA PRO A 132 -1.08 19.68 10.10
C PRO A 132 -2.42 18.99 9.81
N GLN A 133 -3.40 19.76 9.33
CA GLN A 133 -4.74 19.24 8.99
C GLN A 133 -4.68 18.24 7.84
N ILE A 134 -3.88 18.52 6.81
CA ILE A 134 -3.66 17.62 5.66
C ILE A 134 -2.91 16.35 6.13
N CYS A 135 -1.86 16.50 6.95
CA CYS A 135 -1.13 15.36 7.50
C CYS A 135 -2.03 14.46 8.36
N VAL A 136 -2.87 15.05 9.23
CA VAL A 136 -3.83 14.30 10.05
C VAL A 136 -4.87 13.59 9.19
N ALA A 137 -5.38 14.21 8.13
CA ALA A 137 -6.32 13.58 7.21
C ALA A 137 -5.69 12.37 6.50
N ALA A 138 -4.45 12.52 6.00
CA ALA A 138 -3.70 11.43 5.38
C ALA A 138 -3.41 10.29 6.37
N ALA A 139 -2.95 10.59 7.59
CA ALA A 139 -2.69 9.60 8.63
C ALA A 139 -3.96 8.84 9.05
N ARG A 140 -5.11 9.53 9.15
CA ARG A 140 -6.41 8.90 9.42
C ARG A 140 -6.82 7.95 8.30
N ALA A 141 -6.67 8.36 7.04
CA ALA A 141 -6.98 7.52 5.88
C ALA A 141 -6.10 6.26 5.87
N LEU A 142 -4.78 6.42 6.07
CA LEU A 142 -3.83 5.31 6.08
C LEU A 142 -4.11 4.36 7.25
N GLY A 143 -4.28 4.87 8.47
CA GLY A 143 -4.57 4.07 9.65
C GLY A 143 -5.89 3.31 9.57
N ALA A 144 -6.96 3.94 9.05
CA ALA A 144 -8.23 3.28 8.82
C ALA A 144 -8.14 2.17 7.76
N GLY A 145 -7.37 2.40 6.68
CA GLY A 145 -7.19 1.42 5.62
C GLY A 145 -6.30 0.25 6.00
N ALA A 146 -5.33 0.46 6.90
CA ALA A 146 -4.37 -0.57 7.30
C ALA A 146 -4.81 -1.37 8.54
N GLY A 147 -5.51 -0.73 9.47
CA GLY A 147 -5.72 -1.21 10.83
C GLY A 147 -6.80 -2.29 10.99
N SER A 148 -7.33 -2.38 12.22
CA SER A 148 -8.27 -3.43 12.68
C SER A 148 -9.64 -3.43 11.99
N ARG A 149 -9.94 -2.47 11.14
CA ARG A 149 -11.15 -2.40 10.31
C ARG A 149 -10.83 -2.34 8.81
N GLY A 150 -9.57 -2.59 8.46
CA GLY A 150 -9.04 -2.55 7.09
C GLY A 150 -8.21 -3.79 6.78
N MET A 151 -7.01 -3.56 6.26
CA MET A 151 -6.14 -4.63 5.72
C MET A 151 -5.81 -5.72 6.74
N VAL A 152 -5.48 -5.37 8.00
CA VAL A 152 -5.17 -6.36 9.05
C VAL A 152 -6.38 -7.25 9.34
N TYR A 153 -7.60 -6.68 9.41
CA TYR A 153 -8.82 -7.47 9.56
C TYR A 153 -9.07 -8.38 8.34
N GLY A 154 -8.79 -7.86 7.13
CA GLY A 154 -8.87 -8.66 5.91
C GLY A 154 -7.92 -9.84 5.92
N GLN A 155 -6.70 -9.66 6.43
CA GLN A 155 -5.70 -10.72 6.58
C GLN A 155 -6.12 -11.76 7.65
N GLU A 156 -6.68 -11.32 8.79
CA GLU A 156 -7.24 -12.22 9.80
C GLU A 156 -8.32 -13.13 9.20
N LEU A 157 -9.22 -12.55 8.41
CA LEU A 157 -10.27 -13.33 7.74
C LEU A 157 -9.71 -14.28 6.70
N ASP A 158 -8.71 -13.88 5.94
CA ASP A 158 -8.06 -14.71 4.93
C ASP A 158 -7.46 -15.97 5.56
N LEU A 159 -6.63 -15.81 6.57
CA LEU A 159 -6.07 -16.93 7.36
C LEU A 159 -7.16 -17.83 7.99
N LYS A 160 -8.23 -17.23 8.51
CA LYS A 160 -9.34 -17.97 9.10
C LYS A 160 -10.05 -18.87 8.09
N TYR A 161 -10.18 -18.43 6.85
CA TYR A 161 -10.91 -19.14 5.79
C TYR A 161 -10.01 -19.89 4.82
N GLU A 162 -8.69 -19.85 4.95
CA GLU A 162 -7.73 -20.53 4.08
C GLU A 162 -7.99 -22.06 4.06
N ALA A 163 -8.27 -22.67 5.21
CA ALA A 163 -8.56 -24.10 5.35
C ALA A 163 -10.07 -24.44 5.24
N LEU A 164 -10.93 -23.46 5.00
CA LEU A 164 -12.38 -23.60 4.98
C LEU A 164 -12.93 -23.20 3.62
N ALA A 165 -14.01 -23.86 3.17
CA ALA A 165 -14.76 -23.41 1.99
C ALA A 165 -15.48 -22.09 2.32
N ALA A 166 -14.85 -20.95 1.97
CA ALA A 166 -15.43 -19.64 2.18
C ALA A 166 -16.64 -19.41 1.27
N THR A 167 -17.70 -18.80 1.81
CA THR A 167 -18.85 -18.35 1.02
C THR A 167 -18.46 -17.15 0.15
N GLU A 168 -19.24 -16.87 -0.89
CA GLU A 168 -19.02 -15.68 -1.73
C GLU A 168 -19.03 -14.38 -0.92
N GLU A 169 -19.92 -14.27 0.07
CA GLU A 169 -19.99 -13.10 0.96
C GLU A 169 -18.71 -12.94 1.81
N GLN A 170 -18.19 -14.04 2.35
CA GLN A 170 -16.92 -14.06 3.08
C GLN A 170 -15.74 -13.67 2.21
N LEU A 171 -15.66 -14.20 0.98
CA LEU A 171 -14.63 -13.82 0.03
C LEU A 171 -14.71 -12.33 -0.33
N ARG A 172 -15.91 -11.81 -0.59
CA ARG A 172 -16.12 -10.37 -0.82
C ARG A 172 -15.66 -9.52 0.37
N LEU A 173 -15.92 -9.98 1.60
CA LEU A 173 -15.48 -9.28 2.82
C LEU A 173 -13.96 -9.29 2.95
N ILE A 174 -13.29 -10.44 2.71
CA ILE A 174 -11.83 -10.54 2.69
C ILE A 174 -11.25 -9.54 1.71
N HIS A 175 -11.70 -9.57 0.45
CA HIS A 175 -11.15 -8.69 -0.60
C HIS A 175 -11.39 -7.22 -0.34
N ARG A 176 -12.57 -6.87 0.16
CA ARG A 176 -12.90 -5.51 0.55
C ARG A 176 -11.91 -4.98 1.58
N ASN A 177 -11.54 -5.80 2.56
CA ASN A 177 -10.66 -5.38 3.66
C ASN A 177 -9.18 -5.59 3.30
N LYS A 178 -8.74 -6.79 2.92
CA LYS A 178 -7.33 -7.10 2.64
C LYS A 178 -6.75 -6.23 1.52
N THR A 179 -7.54 -5.96 0.47
CA THR A 179 -7.07 -5.22 -0.72
C THR A 179 -7.73 -3.85 -0.86
N GLY A 180 -9.05 -3.79 -0.79
CA GLY A 180 -9.83 -2.59 -1.09
C GLY A 180 -9.62 -1.46 -0.08
N ALA A 181 -9.45 -1.78 1.19
CA ALA A 181 -9.27 -0.77 2.25
C ALA A 181 -8.02 0.09 2.03
N LEU A 182 -6.89 -0.52 1.66
CA LEU A 182 -5.66 0.22 1.42
C LEU A 182 -5.67 0.95 0.06
N ILE A 183 -6.42 0.45 -0.94
CA ILE A 183 -6.69 1.19 -2.18
C ILE A 183 -7.49 2.46 -1.88
N ASN A 184 -8.55 2.34 -1.07
CA ASN A 184 -9.32 3.50 -0.64
C ASN A 184 -8.45 4.50 0.15
N ALA A 185 -7.60 4.01 1.07
CA ALA A 185 -6.67 4.86 1.80
C ALA A 185 -5.76 5.67 0.85
N ALA A 186 -5.18 5.02 -0.17
CA ALA A 186 -4.35 5.68 -1.16
C ALA A 186 -5.09 6.81 -1.90
N ILE A 187 -6.32 6.56 -2.32
CA ILE A 187 -7.19 7.54 -2.97
C ILE A 187 -7.52 8.70 -2.04
N GLN A 188 -7.88 8.43 -0.78
CA GLN A 188 -8.20 9.45 0.22
C GLN A 188 -6.97 10.28 0.62
N MET A 189 -5.77 9.69 0.63
CA MET A 189 -4.52 10.42 0.85
C MET A 189 -4.22 11.39 -0.31
N GLY A 190 -4.47 10.98 -1.55
CA GLY A 190 -4.39 11.88 -2.70
C GLY A 190 -5.42 13.02 -2.64
N ALA A 191 -6.65 12.72 -2.23
CA ALA A 191 -7.69 13.70 -1.98
C ALA A 191 -7.31 14.71 -0.87
N ALA A 192 -6.72 14.21 0.23
CA ALA A 192 -6.22 15.05 1.31
C ALA A 192 -5.11 16.00 0.84
N ALA A 193 -4.15 15.52 0.02
CA ALA A 193 -3.09 16.34 -0.57
C ALA A 193 -3.64 17.47 -1.46
N ALA A 194 -4.81 17.25 -2.06
CA ALA A 194 -5.50 18.24 -2.89
C ALA A 194 -6.47 19.14 -2.12
N GLY A 195 -6.65 18.94 -0.81
CA GLY A 195 -7.64 19.69 -0.04
C GLY A 195 -9.09 19.43 -0.47
N ALA A 196 -9.40 18.19 -0.86
CA ALA A 196 -10.71 17.80 -1.38
C ALA A 196 -11.85 18.07 -0.38
N THR A 197 -13.00 18.44 -0.91
CA THR A 197 -14.23 18.61 -0.10
C THR A 197 -14.76 17.27 0.40
N PRO A 198 -15.57 17.25 1.48
CA PRO A 198 -16.21 16.01 1.96
C PRO A 198 -16.97 15.27 0.86
N GLN A 199 -17.71 15.99 0.01
CA GLN A 199 -18.46 15.41 -1.10
C GLN A 199 -17.54 14.72 -2.13
N GLN A 200 -16.40 15.35 -2.47
CA GLN A 200 -15.40 14.73 -3.35
C GLN A 200 -14.82 13.47 -2.72
N CYS A 201 -14.52 13.49 -1.42
CA CYS A 201 -14.03 12.31 -0.69
C CYS A 201 -15.04 11.15 -0.71
N GLU A 202 -16.35 11.41 -0.57
CA GLU A 202 -17.40 10.38 -0.65
C GLU A 202 -17.49 9.76 -2.04
N ILE A 203 -17.46 10.58 -3.11
CA ILE A 203 -17.46 10.10 -4.50
C ILE A 203 -16.24 9.21 -4.74
N LEU A 204 -15.07 9.66 -4.31
CA LEU A 204 -13.80 8.91 -4.45
C LEU A 204 -13.81 7.60 -3.64
N ALA A 205 -14.42 7.58 -2.46
CA ALA A 205 -14.58 6.35 -1.67
C ALA A 205 -15.49 5.33 -2.39
N SER A 206 -16.56 5.79 -3.02
CA SER A 206 -17.43 4.94 -3.83
C SER A 206 -16.70 4.33 -5.04
N TYR A 207 -15.88 5.14 -5.73
CA TYR A 207 -15.01 4.67 -6.81
C TYR A 207 -13.98 3.65 -6.33
N ALA A 208 -13.32 3.93 -5.20
CA ALA A 208 -12.32 3.03 -4.62
C ALA A 208 -12.90 1.65 -4.30
N TYR A 209 -14.14 1.61 -3.80
CA TYR A 209 -14.85 0.37 -3.53
C TYR A 209 -15.06 -0.47 -4.82
N GLY A 210 -15.50 0.17 -5.90
CA GLY A 210 -15.65 -0.47 -7.21
C GLY A 210 -14.31 -1.03 -7.73
N LEU A 211 -13.24 -0.23 -7.65
CA LEU A 211 -11.90 -0.63 -8.10
C LEU A 211 -11.35 -1.83 -7.32
N GLY A 212 -11.54 -1.85 -5.99
CA GLY A 212 -11.10 -2.95 -5.13
C GLY A 212 -11.79 -4.28 -5.48
N SER A 213 -13.06 -4.25 -5.88
CA SER A 213 -13.82 -5.44 -6.27
C SER A 213 -13.40 -5.99 -7.64
N VAL A 214 -13.06 -5.13 -8.61
CA VAL A 214 -12.63 -5.52 -9.97
C VAL A 214 -11.23 -6.12 -9.97
N SER A 215 -10.34 -5.63 -9.14
CA SER A 215 -8.96 -6.14 -9.03
C SER A 215 -8.93 -7.66 -8.76
N TYR A 216 -9.92 -8.16 -8.06
CA TYR A 216 -10.01 -9.58 -7.71
C TYR A 216 -10.51 -10.45 -8.89
N THR A 217 -11.55 -10.03 -9.61
CA THR A 217 -12.11 -10.81 -10.72
C THR A 217 -11.09 -11.08 -11.83
N HIS A 218 -10.13 -10.17 -12.04
CA HIS A 218 -9.07 -10.35 -13.03
C HIS A 218 -7.88 -11.21 -12.54
N LEU A 219 -7.68 -11.36 -11.22
CA LEU A 219 -6.59 -12.16 -10.66
C LEU A 219 -6.97 -13.63 -10.43
N THR A 220 -8.25 -13.93 -10.21
CA THR A 220 -8.72 -15.28 -9.87
C THR A 220 -9.33 -16.05 -11.02
N LEU A 221 -9.87 -15.41 -12.05
CA LEU A 221 -10.43 -16.07 -13.21
C LEU A 221 -9.46 -17.03 -13.94
N PRO A 222 -8.15 -16.70 -14.10
CA PRO A 222 -7.22 -17.66 -14.72
C PRO A 222 -6.92 -18.89 -13.86
N THR A 223 -7.01 -18.77 -12.52
CA THR A 223 -6.68 -19.87 -11.60
C THR A 223 -7.82 -20.87 -11.43
N ILE A 224 -9.07 -20.41 -11.53
CA ILE A 224 -10.27 -21.27 -11.45
C ILE A 224 -10.50 -22.06 -12.74
N LEU A 225 -9.95 -21.63 -13.87
CA LEU A 225 -10.07 -22.33 -15.16
C LEU A 225 -8.97 -23.39 -15.41
N LEU A 226 -8.08 -23.61 -14.45
CA LEU A 226 -6.97 -24.58 -14.51
C LEU A 226 -7.13 -25.76 -13.52
N VAL A 227 -8.33 -25.98 -12.97
CA VAL A 227 -8.68 -27.18 -12.17
C VAL A 227 -9.67 -28.05 -12.94
#